data_e6040e7ed0331ee0a1dc114226b8f923
#
_entry.id   e6040e7ed0331ee0a1dc114226b8f923
#
_cell.length_a   1.000
_cell.length_b   1.000
_cell.length_c   1.000
_cell.angle_alpha   90.00
_cell.angle_beta   90.00
_cell.angle_gamma   90.00
#
_symmetry.space_group_name_H-M   'P 1'
#
loop_
_entity.id
_entity.type
_entity.pdbx_description
1 polymer ?
#
loop_
_entity_poly.entity_id
_entity_poly.type
_entity_poly.pdbx_seq_one_letter_code
_entity_poly.pdbx_strand_id
1 'polypeptide(L)'
;YIETNTFSDTLEIQHQIQLDYEEDIRKYAEGLDQTKIASVYRSVPVQLAKENKKFQLSKIEKNARSREYSGCIDWLKDAVVVSVCYCLEYPELPLKGNYDELKFKLYYPDTGLLIASLDEEAQEDLRANKNMGVYKGALYENFVAEAFLKQGLGLYYYKKENATLEEDFFVRTKDELVPVEVKANKNRSKSLRKLIDNESYSDIKWGIKLADSNVGIENGIYTFPYFCTFLLKRYLREK
;
A
#
# COMPACT_ATOMS: atom_id res chain seq x y z
N TYR A 1 12.63 8.31 20.32
CA TYR A 1 11.87 7.96 21.54
C TYR A 1 12.66 7.04 22.46
N ILE A 2 13.26 5.98 21.95
CA ILE A 2 14.01 5.02 22.79
C ILE A 2 15.17 5.69 23.53
N GLU A 3 15.85 6.64 22.90
CA GLU A 3 16.98 7.38 23.47
C GLU A 3 16.54 8.58 24.32
N THR A 4 15.52 9.31 23.87
CA THR A 4 15.12 10.60 24.45
C THR A 4 13.89 10.51 25.35
N ASN A 5 13.16 9.40 25.28
CA ASN A 5 11.86 9.16 25.93
C ASN A 5 10.79 10.23 25.61
N THR A 6 10.94 10.91 24.46
CA THR A 6 9.99 11.91 23.96
C THR A 6 9.79 11.76 22.46
N PHE A 7 8.65 12.24 21.95
CA PHE A 7 8.37 12.36 20.51
C PHE A 7 8.67 13.77 19.97
N SER A 8 9.26 14.65 20.79
CA SER A 8 9.74 15.95 20.32
C SER A 8 10.68 15.76 19.14
N ASP A 9 10.62 16.67 18.19
CA ASP A 9 11.47 16.72 16.99
C ASP A 9 11.30 15.54 16.02
N THR A 10 10.38 14.60 16.28
CA THR A 10 10.14 13.43 15.41
C THR A 10 9.78 13.86 13.98
N LEU A 11 8.97 14.90 13.84
CA LEU A 11 8.56 15.43 12.54
C LEU A 11 9.74 16.04 11.77
N GLU A 12 10.59 16.80 12.46
CA GLU A 12 11.79 17.38 11.86
C GLU A 12 12.74 16.30 11.35
N ILE A 13 12.92 15.23 12.15
CA ILE A 13 13.71 14.06 11.74
C ILE A 13 13.12 13.40 10.51
N GLN A 14 11.80 13.21 10.46
CA GLN A 14 11.12 12.61 9.30
C GLN A 14 11.25 13.49 8.05
N HIS A 15 11.10 14.80 8.17
CA HIS A 15 11.32 15.73 7.08
C HIS A 15 12.77 15.69 6.60
N GLN A 16 13.74 15.61 7.52
CA GLN A 16 15.15 15.50 7.15
C GLN A 16 15.41 14.21 6.36
N ILE A 17 14.84 13.07 6.76
CA ILE A 17 14.94 11.81 6.01
C ILE A 17 14.36 11.95 4.59
N GLN A 18 13.25 12.67 4.43
CA GLN A 18 12.70 12.92 3.10
C GLN A 18 13.62 13.76 2.22
N LEU A 19 14.24 14.79 2.80
CA LEU A 19 15.24 15.61 2.11
C LEU A 19 16.48 14.78 1.73
N ASP A 20 16.97 13.93 2.63
CA ASP A 20 18.10 13.04 2.39
C ASP A 20 17.79 12.07 1.22
N TYR A 21 16.59 11.51 1.14
CA TYR A 21 16.16 10.69 0.00
C TYR A 21 16.15 11.48 -1.32
N GLU A 22 15.71 12.73 -1.30
CA GLU A 22 15.77 13.59 -2.49
C GLU A 22 17.20 13.95 -2.91
N GLU A 23 18.10 14.12 -1.96
CA GLU A 23 19.53 14.32 -2.23
C GLU A 23 20.16 13.05 -2.79
N ASP A 24 19.83 11.89 -2.24
CA ASP A 24 20.30 10.59 -2.75
C ASP A 24 19.81 10.33 -4.18
N ILE A 25 18.58 10.69 -4.52
CA ILE A 25 18.08 10.65 -5.91
C ILE A 25 18.98 11.48 -6.82
N ARG A 26 19.34 12.70 -6.42
CA ARG A 26 20.22 13.58 -7.21
C ARG A 26 21.65 13.07 -7.32
N LYS A 27 22.12 12.35 -6.34
CA LYS A 27 23.51 11.87 -6.26
C LYS A 27 23.71 10.53 -6.95
N TYR A 28 22.79 9.60 -6.78
CA TYR A 28 22.99 8.20 -7.15
C TYR A 28 22.18 7.72 -8.35
N ALA A 29 21.23 8.50 -8.86
CA ALA A 29 20.47 8.13 -10.05
C ALA A 29 21.23 8.46 -11.35
N GLU A 30 22.48 8.01 -11.46
CA GLU A 30 23.32 8.25 -12.62
C GLU A 30 22.73 7.57 -13.87
N GLY A 31 22.76 8.30 -14.99
CA GLY A 31 22.25 7.81 -16.28
C GLY A 31 20.72 7.81 -16.42
N LEU A 32 19.99 8.22 -15.38
CA LEU A 32 18.54 8.37 -15.39
C LEU A 32 18.11 9.84 -15.24
N ASP A 33 16.87 10.13 -15.59
CA ASP A 33 16.28 11.46 -15.37
C ASP A 33 15.92 11.67 -13.89
N GLN A 34 16.85 12.27 -13.16
CA GLN A 34 16.70 12.56 -11.72
C GLN A 34 15.46 13.40 -11.42
N THR A 35 15.09 14.31 -12.33
CA THR A 35 13.87 15.13 -12.16
C THR A 35 12.61 14.29 -12.21
N LYS A 36 12.56 13.31 -13.12
CA LYS A 36 11.44 12.36 -13.22
C LYS A 36 11.38 11.46 -11.99
N ILE A 37 12.51 10.95 -11.51
CA ILE A 37 12.57 10.11 -10.30
C ILE A 37 12.03 10.89 -9.09
N ALA A 38 12.52 12.12 -8.86
CA ALA A 38 12.04 12.96 -7.77
C ALA A 38 10.53 13.30 -7.91
N SER A 39 10.06 13.53 -9.14
CA SER A 39 8.64 13.80 -9.40
C SER A 39 7.75 12.59 -9.10
N VAL A 40 8.20 11.37 -9.43
CA VAL A 40 7.52 10.12 -9.04
C VAL A 40 7.44 10.04 -7.52
N TYR A 41 8.58 10.16 -6.82
CA TYR A 41 8.64 10.07 -5.37
C TYR A 41 7.68 11.05 -4.68
N ARG A 42 7.75 12.34 -5.01
CA ARG A 42 6.91 13.39 -4.44
C ARG A 42 5.42 13.22 -4.75
N SER A 43 5.05 12.52 -5.83
CA SER A 43 3.66 12.32 -6.21
C SER A 43 2.96 11.20 -5.45
N VAL A 44 3.71 10.33 -4.74
CA VAL A 44 3.15 9.18 -4.02
C VAL A 44 2.08 9.60 -3.01
N PRO A 45 2.33 10.53 -2.06
CA PRO A 45 1.31 10.94 -1.08
C PRO A 45 0.05 11.51 -1.74
N VAL A 46 0.24 12.35 -2.76
CA VAL A 46 -0.87 13.01 -3.47
C VAL A 46 -1.74 11.99 -4.22
N GLN A 47 -1.14 10.93 -4.75
CA GLN A 47 -1.89 9.92 -5.49
C GLN A 47 -2.56 8.91 -4.56
N LEU A 48 -1.93 8.56 -3.43
CA LEU A 48 -2.54 7.74 -2.39
C LEU A 48 -3.76 8.41 -1.73
N ALA A 49 -3.76 9.74 -1.64
CA ALA A 49 -4.85 10.53 -1.11
C ALA A 49 -6.12 10.58 -1.99
N LYS A 50 -6.18 9.79 -3.07
CA LYS A 50 -7.34 9.72 -3.98
C LYS A 50 -8.12 8.43 -3.78
N GLU A 51 -9.39 8.43 -4.19
CA GLU A 51 -10.20 7.21 -4.22
C GLU A 51 -9.57 6.13 -5.11
N ASN A 52 -9.12 6.52 -6.32
CA ASN A 52 -8.37 5.64 -7.19
C ASN A 52 -6.87 5.78 -6.90
N LYS A 53 -6.33 4.84 -6.15
CA LYS A 53 -4.92 4.81 -5.74
C LYS A 53 -3.98 4.18 -6.76
N LYS A 54 -4.49 3.71 -7.91
CA LYS A 54 -3.65 3.31 -9.04
C LYS A 54 -2.74 4.48 -9.42
N PHE A 55 -1.44 4.24 -9.48
CA PHE A 55 -0.47 5.27 -9.82
C PHE A 55 -0.63 5.70 -11.28
N GLN A 56 -0.73 6.99 -11.52
CA GLN A 56 -1.00 7.58 -12.83
C GLN A 56 0.12 8.53 -13.23
N LEU A 57 0.95 8.13 -14.18
CA LEU A 57 2.03 8.96 -14.72
C LEU A 57 1.53 10.26 -15.35
N SER A 58 0.33 10.24 -15.94
CA SER A 58 -0.32 11.43 -16.48
C SER A 58 -0.66 12.53 -15.46
N LYS A 59 -0.58 12.19 -14.15
CA LYS A 59 -0.71 13.17 -13.06
C LYS A 59 0.60 13.86 -12.71
N ILE A 60 1.72 13.31 -13.17
CA ILE A 60 3.05 13.91 -13.06
C ILE A 60 3.29 14.79 -14.26
N GLU A 61 3.13 14.23 -15.46
CA GLU A 61 3.39 14.92 -16.72
C GLU A 61 2.30 14.56 -17.75
N LYS A 62 1.76 15.59 -18.42
CA LYS A 62 0.77 15.39 -19.49
C LYS A 62 1.43 14.61 -20.63
N ASN A 63 0.78 13.53 -21.07
CA ASN A 63 1.26 12.59 -22.08
C ASN A 63 2.49 11.73 -21.66
N ALA A 64 2.80 11.60 -20.39
CA ALA A 64 3.83 10.70 -19.89
C ALA A 64 3.61 9.26 -20.39
N ARG A 65 4.69 8.64 -20.87
CA ARG A 65 4.68 7.25 -21.36
C ARG A 65 5.35 6.33 -20.34
N SER A 66 4.77 5.16 -20.13
CA SER A 66 5.29 4.19 -19.15
C SER A 66 6.77 3.85 -19.36
N ARG A 67 7.22 3.68 -20.60
CA ARG A 67 8.62 3.37 -20.93
C ARG A 67 9.63 4.46 -20.49
N GLU A 68 9.16 5.72 -20.33
CA GLU A 68 10.01 6.84 -19.93
C GLU A 68 10.20 6.92 -18.41
N TYR A 69 9.32 6.23 -17.68
CA TYR A 69 9.26 6.24 -16.22
C TYR A 69 9.59 4.88 -15.59
N SER A 70 9.62 3.78 -16.37
CA SER A 70 9.89 2.45 -15.83
C SER A 70 11.21 2.40 -15.09
N GLY A 71 12.31 2.84 -15.71
CA GLY A 71 13.62 2.91 -15.05
C GLY A 71 13.64 3.81 -13.80
N CYS A 72 12.81 4.86 -13.77
CA CYS A 72 12.68 5.73 -12.59
C CYS A 72 11.99 4.99 -11.43
N ILE A 73 10.95 4.23 -11.74
CA ILE A 73 10.20 3.45 -10.73
C ILE A 73 11.06 2.28 -10.24
N ASP A 74 11.75 1.59 -11.15
CA ASP A 74 12.65 0.49 -10.80
C ASP A 74 13.78 0.98 -9.89
N TRP A 75 14.38 2.13 -10.21
CA TRP A 75 15.40 2.74 -9.36
C TRP A 75 14.88 3.03 -7.93
N LEU A 76 13.71 3.67 -7.81
CA LEU A 76 13.10 3.97 -6.50
C LEU A 76 12.77 2.71 -5.70
N LYS A 77 12.32 1.66 -6.39
CA LYS A 77 12.02 0.35 -5.79
C LYS A 77 13.30 -0.34 -5.32
N ASP A 78 14.35 -0.35 -6.13
CA ASP A 78 15.63 -1.01 -5.83
C ASP A 78 16.39 -0.26 -4.71
N ALA A 79 16.27 1.08 -4.66
CA ALA A 79 16.74 1.90 -3.55
C ALA A 79 15.88 1.76 -2.28
N VAL A 80 14.80 0.98 -2.32
CA VAL A 80 13.85 0.79 -1.21
C VAL A 80 13.21 2.11 -0.72
N VAL A 81 13.13 3.10 -1.61
CA VAL A 81 12.53 4.41 -1.32
C VAL A 81 11.03 4.41 -1.57
N VAL A 82 10.56 3.50 -2.44
CA VAL A 82 9.14 3.20 -2.62
C VAL A 82 8.90 1.70 -2.70
N SER A 83 7.67 1.31 -2.43
CA SER A 83 7.18 -0.06 -2.54
C SER A 83 6.14 -0.15 -3.64
N VAL A 84 6.27 -1.13 -4.53
CA VAL A 84 5.36 -1.33 -5.66
C VAL A 84 4.38 -2.44 -5.35
N CYS A 85 3.09 -2.15 -5.45
CA CYS A 85 2.00 -3.10 -5.34
C CYS A 85 1.37 -3.29 -6.73
N TYR A 86 1.58 -4.46 -7.35
CA TYR A 86 1.13 -4.72 -8.71
C TYR A 86 -0.34 -5.17 -8.77
N CYS A 87 -1.04 -4.79 -9.83
CA CYS A 87 -2.40 -5.27 -10.09
C CYS A 87 -2.37 -6.68 -10.67
N LEU A 88 -3.03 -7.63 -10.02
CA LEU A 88 -3.24 -8.96 -10.60
C LEU A 88 -4.08 -8.83 -11.89
N GLU A 89 -3.74 -9.60 -12.90
CA GLU A 89 -4.56 -9.74 -14.11
C GLU A 89 -5.85 -10.49 -13.79
N TYR A 90 -5.71 -11.55 -12.98
CA TYR A 90 -6.81 -12.32 -12.43
C TYR A 90 -6.49 -12.78 -11.02
N PRO A 91 -7.47 -12.86 -10.08
CA PRO A 91 -7.20 -13.29 -8.71
C PRO A 91 -7.12 -14.82 -8.60
N GLU A 92 -5.96 -15.35 -9.02
CA GLU A 92 -5.61 -16.78 -8.98
C GLU A 92 -4.13 -16.97 -8.64
N LEU A 93 -3.74 -18.20 -8.33
CA LEU A 93 -2.35 -18.57 -8.13
C LEU A 93 -1.70 -19.04 -9.47
N PRO A 94 -0.38 -18.81 -9.66
CA PRO A 94 0.54 -18.16 -8.74
C PRO A 94 0.49 -16.64 -8.83
N LEU A 95 0.70 -15.94 -7.71
CA LEU A 95 0.74 -14.48 -7.68
C LEU A 95 1.87 -13.89 -8.56
N LYS A 96 3.07 -14.51 -8.46
CA LYS A 96 4.22 -14.08 -9.25
C LYS A 96 4.06 -14.52 -10.70
N GLY A 97 4.08 -13.55 -11.61
CA GLY A 97 3.86 -13.78 -13.04
C GLY A 97 2.40 -13.61 -13.49
N ASN A 98 1.47 -13.36 -12.55
CA ASN A 98 0.06 -13.11 -12.83
C ASN A 98 -0.32 -11.66 -12.46
N TYR A 99 0.44 -10.68 -12.96
CA TYR A 99 0.18 -9.27 -12.72
C TYR A 99 0.58 -8.40 -13.91
N ASP A 100 -0.09 -7.27 -14.05
CA ASP A 100 0.19 -6.24 -15.05
C ASP A 100 1.24 -5.26 -14.49
N GLU A 101 2.45 -5.26 -15.06
CA GLU A 101 3.54 -4.37 -14.66
C GLU A 101 3.23 -2.88 -14.86
N LEU A 102 2.26 -2.56 -15.73
CA LEU A 102 1.85 -1.19 -16.02
C LEU A 102 0.72 -0.69 -15.10
N LYS A 103 0.18 -1.58 -14.27
CA LYS A 103 -0.88 -1.26 -13.31
C LYS A 103 -0.40 -1.51 -11.90
N PHE A 104 -0.09 -0.46 -11.17
CA PHE A 104 0.44 -0.57 -9.82
C PHE A 104 -0.01 0.59 -8.93
N LYS A 105 0.13 0.38 -7.62
CA LYS A 105 0.08 1.41 -6.58
C LYS A 105 1.50 1.58 -6.03
N LEU A 106 1.83 2.78 -5.58
CA LEU A 106 3.10 3.06 -4.88
C LEU A 106 2.81 3.40 -3.43
N TYR A 107 3.60 2.82 -2.52
CA TYR A 107 3.57 3.10 -1.10
C TYR A 107 4.94 3.55 -0.62
N TYR A 108 4.97 4.31 0.46
CA TYR A 108 6.22 4.56 1.17
C TYR A 108 6.60 3.36 2.04
N PRO A 109 7.89 3.05 2.19
CA PRO A 109 8.37 1.94 3.00
C PRO A 109 8.19 2.20 4.51
N ASP A 110 7.90 3.43 4.89
CA ASP A 110 7.61 3.86 6.25
C ASP A 110 6.39 4.79 6.26
N THR A 111 5.38 4.42 7.03
CA THR A 111 4.13 5.19 7.13
C THR A 111 4.34 6.52 7.87
N GLY A 112 5.37 6.62 8.73
CA GLY A 112 5.76 7.88 9.37
C GLY A 112 6.21 8.92 8.36
N LEU A 113 6.93 8.51 7.29
CA LEU A 113 7.32 9.41 6.21
C LEU A 113 6.10 9.88 5.38
N LEU A 114 5.10 9.00 5.20
CA LEU A 114 3.85 9.41 4.55
C LEU A 114 3.11 10.45 5.40
N ILE A 115 3.08 10.28 6.73
CA ILE A 115 2.48 11.26 7.65
C ILE A 115 3.26 12.58 7.61
N ALA A 116 4.59 12.54 7.58
CA ALA A 116 5.43 13.72 7.49
C ALA A 116 5.24 14.53 6.19
N SER A 117 4.72 13.90 5.13
CA SER A 117 4.40 14.61 3.89
C SER A 117 3.11 15.45 3.96
N LEU A 118 2.37 15.38 5.09
CA LEU A 118 1.21 16.22 5.37
C LEU A 118 1.63 17.58 5.90
N ASP A 119 0.78 18.59 5.68
CA ASP A 119 0.88 19.85 6.40
C ASP A 119 0.63 19.66 7.91
N GLU A 120 1.03 20.66 8.70
CA GLU A 120 0.98 20.60 10.17
C GLU A 120 -0.47 20.44 10.68
N GLU A 121 -1.42 21.15 10.07
CA GLU A 121 -2.84 21.09 10.41
C GLU A 121 -3.42 19.69 10.17
N ALA A 122 -3.08 19.08 9.05
CA ALA A 122 -3.53 17.72 8.73
C ALA A 122 -2.95 16.67 9.69
N GLN A 123 -1.71 16.87 10.15
CA GLN A 123 -1.12 16.01 11.18
C GLN A 123 -1.80 16.16 12.54
N GLU A 124 -2.20 17.39 12.93
CA GLU A 124 -3.00 17.63 14.12
C GLU A 124 -4.38 16.98 14.02
N ASP A 125 -5.02 17.08 12.86
CA ASP A 125 -6.30 16.42 12.58
C ASP A 125 -6.18 14.89 12.70
N LEU A 126 -5.08 14.32 12.26
CA LEU A 126 -4.80 12.89 12.41
C LEU A 126 -4.64 12.50 13.89
N ARG A 127 -3.86 13.28 14.68
CA ARG A 127 -3.70 13.06 16.13
C ARG A 127 -5.01 13.18 16.87
N ALA A 128 -5.85 14.12 16.49
CA ALA A 128 -7.19 14.32 17.05
C ALA A 128 -8.21 13.27 16.58
N ASN A 129 -7.78 12.27 15.77
CA ASN A 129 -8.64 11.25 15.17
C ASN A 129 -9.83 11.82 14.40
N LYS A 130 -9.67 13.00 13.79
CA LYS A 130 -10.70 13.59 12.94
C LYS A 130 -10.91 12.75 11.68
N ASN A 131 -12.06 12.93 11.03
CA ASN A 131 -12.33 12.27 9.77
C ASN A 131 -11.52 12.91 8.64
N MET A 132 -10.49 12.23 8.20
CA MET A 132 -9.64 12.65 7.07
C MET A 132 -10.06 11.99 5.74
N GLY A 133 -11.26 11.42 5.68
CA GLY A 133 -11.82 10.83 4.45
C GLY A 133 -10.92 9.76 3.83
N VAL A 134 -10.66 9.91 2.53
CA VAL A 134 -9.86 8.96 1.72
C VAL A 134 -8.42 8.86 2.22
N TYR A 135 -7.85 9.95 2.74
CA TYR A 135 -6.46 9.97 3.20
C TYR A 135 -6.22 9.00 4.37
N LYS A 136 -7.15 8.92 5.31
CA LYS A 136 -7.08 7.97 6.42
C LYS A 136 -7.00 6.52 5.91
N GLY A 137 -7.77 6.18 4.86
CA GLY A 137 -7.67 4.90 4.19
C GLY A 137 -6.30 4.66 3.56
N ALA A 138 -5.70 5.69 2.97
CA ALA A 138 -4.36 5.61 2.40
C ALA A 138 -3.28 5.31 3.45
N LEU A 139 -3.36 5.93 4.63
CA LEU A 139 -2.44 5.66 5.74
C LEU A 139 -2.53 4.20 6.21
N TYR A 140 -3.74 3.66 6.37
CA TYR A 140 -3.90 2.26 6.77
C TYR A 140 -3.42 1.28 5.71
N GLU A 141 -3.69 1.55 4.41
CA GLU A 141 -3.15 0.71 3.34
C GLU A 141 -1.62 0.77 3.29
N ASN A 142 -1.02 1.96 3.44
CA ASN A 142 0.44 2.10 3.49
C ASN A 142 1.03 1.32 4.68
N PHE A 143 0.43 1.41 5.85
CA PHE A 143 0.84 0.66 7.04
C PHE A 143 0.79 -0.86 6.81
N VAL A 144 -0.27 -1.36 6.16
CA VAL A 144 -0.39 -2.79 5.83
C VAL A 144 0.65 -3.19 4.79
N ALA A 145 0.87 -2.38 3.75
CA ALA A 145 1.90 -2.62 2.73
C ALA A 145 3.30 -2.71 3.36
N GLU A 146 3.64 -1.76 4.23
CA GLU A 146 4.88 -1.74 5.01
C GLU A 146 5.03 -3.02 5.85
N ALA A 147 4.00 -3.39 6.62
CA ALA A 147 4.02 -4.58 7.45
C ALA A 147 4.17 -5.88 6.65
N PHE A 148 3.57 -5.98 5.47
CA PHE A 148 3.70 -7.13 4.58
C PHE A 148 5.11 -7.26 4.03
N LEU A 149 5.70 -6.18 3.57
CA LEU A 149 7.08 -6.17 3.05
C LEU A 149 8.10 -6.55 4.12
N LYS A 150 7.95 -6.03 5.35
CA LYS A 150 8.81 -6.38 6.48
C LYS A 150 8.73 -7.87 6.85
N GLN A 151 7.62 -8.53 6.50
CA GLN A 151 7.47 -9.98 6.62
C GLN A 151 7.96 -10.75 5.38
N GLY A 152 8.41 -10.05 4.31
CA GLY A 152 8.82 -10.65 3.05
C GLY A 152 7.65 -11.22 2.24
N LEU A 153 6.45 -10.61 2.36
CA LEU A 153 5.31 -10.86 1.49
C LEU A 153 5.38 -9.91 0.29
N GLY A 154 5.04 -10.40 -0.89
CA GLY A 154 4.87 -9.55 -2.08
C GLY A 154 3.58 -8.72 -1.96
N LEU A 155 3.56 -7.58 -2.64
CA LEU A 155 2.39 -6.71 -2.66
C LEU A 155 1.65 -6.89 -3.99
N TYR A 156 0.40 -7.32 -3.91
CA TYR A 156 -0.50 -7.48 -5.03
C TYR A 156 -1.88 -6.98 -4.65
N TYR A 157 -2.57 -6.30 -5.58
CA TYR A 157 -3.97 -5.92 -5.45
C TYR A 157 -4.75 -6.39 -6.67
N TYR A 158 -6.07 -6.29 -6.64
CA TYR A 158 -6.89 -6.58 -7.80
C TYR A 158 -7.94 -5.51 -8.00
N LYS A 159 -8.15 -5.13 -9.26
CA LYS A 159 -9.23 -4.25 -9.67
C LYS A 159 -9.81 -4.76 -10.97
N LYS A 160 -11.07 -5.21 -10.91
CA LYS A 160 -11.80 -5.65 -12.10
C LYS A 160 -12.13 -4.43 -12.96
N GLU A 161 -11.75 -4.49 -14.24
CA GLU A 161 -12.07 -3.43 -15.19
C GLU A 161 -13.58 -3.26 -15.34
N ASN A 162 -14.05 -2.03 -15.48
CA ASN A 162 -15.45 -1.66 -15.65
C ASN A 162 -16.40 -2.19 -14.53
N ALA A 163 -15.85 -2.44 -13.34
CA ALA A 163 -16.61 -2.91 -12.19
C ALA A 163 -16.18 -2.21 -10.90
N THR A 164 -17.02 -2.33 -9.86
CA THR A 164 -16.73 -1.81 -8.51
C THR A 164 -15.91 -2.76 -7.65
N LEU A 165 -15.53 -3.93 -8.21
CA LEU A 165 -14.72 -4.91 -7.48
C LEU A 165 -13.26 -4.46 -7.47
N GLU A 166 -12.80 -4.08 -6.30
CA GLU A 166 -11.41 -3.79 -5.99
C GLU A 166 -11.09 -4.40 -4.64
N GLU A 167 -9.90 -5.00 -4.52
CA GLU A 167 -9.39 -5.58 -3.28
C GLU A 167 -7.99 -5.07 -3.02
N ASP A 168 -7.73 -4.65 -1.78
CA ASP A 168 -6.54 -3.87 -1.45
C ASP A 168 -5.26 -4.68 -1.54
N PHE A 169 -5.27 -5.93 -1.03
CA PHE A 169 -4.11 -6.81 -1.10
C PHE A 169 -4.49 -8.27 -1.30
N PHE A 170 -3.51 -9.05 -1.77
CA PHE A 170 -3.58 -10.50 -1.85
C PHE A 170 -2.35 -11.12 -1.24
N VAL A 171 -2.55 -12.11 -0.41
CA VAL A 171 -1.52 -12.99 0.15
C VAL A 171 -1.90 -14.44 -0.13
N ARG A 172 -1.08 -15.39 0.25
CA ARG A 172 -1.40 -16.80 0.05
C ARG A 172 -1.03 -17.64 1.26
N THR A 173 -1.78 -18.73 1.45
CA THR A 173 -1.33 -19.92 2.16
C THR A 173 -0.54 -20.82 1.20
N LYS A 174 -0.32 -22.08 1.57
CA LYS A 174 0.28 -23.06 0.65
C LYS A 174 -0.58 -23.23 -0.61
N ASP A 175 -1.88 -23.40 -0.44
CA ASP A 175 -2.79 -23.89 -1.47
C ASP A 175 -3.92 -22.90 -1.83
N GLU A 176 -4.09 -21.80 -1.09
CA GLU A 176 -5.19 -20.87 -1.26
C GLU A 176 -4.72 -19.43 -1.45
N LEU A 177 -5.45 -18.69 -2.26
CA LEU A 177 -5.32 -17.25 -2.41
C LEU A 177 -6.21 -16.53 -1.40
N VAL A 178 -5.64 -15.60 -0.66
CA VAL A 178 -6.33 -14.91 0.44
C VAL A 178 -6.40 -13.41 0.15
N PRO A 179 -7.56 -12.87 -0.23
CA PRO A 179 -7.78 -11.43 -0.33
C PRO A 179 -7.76 -10.77 1.04
N VAL A 180 -7.18 -9.58 1.10
CA VAL A 180 -7.05 -8.79 2.33
C VAL A 180 -7.60 -7.39 2.09
N GLU A 181 -8.68 -7.07 2.77
CA GLU A 181 -9.34 -5.77 2.74
C GLU A 181 -8.92 -4.91 3.93
N VAL A 182 -8.54 -3.67 3.68
CA VAL A 182 -8.15 -2.68 4.70
C VAL A 182 -9.27 -1.66 4.86
N LYS A 183 -9.84 -1.57 6.06
CA LYS A 183 -10.99 -0.68 6.35
C LYS A 183 -10.69 0.34 7.43
N ALA A 184 -10.60 1.60 7.05
CA ALA A 184 -10.48 2.71 8.00
C ALA A 184 -11.70 2.88 8.92
N ASN A 185 -12.84 2.31 8.55
CA ASN A 185 -14.12 2.39 9.27
C ASN A 185 -14.77 1.00 9.38
N LYS A 186 -15.79 0.86 10.25
CA LYS A 186 -16.57 -0.37 10.47
C LYS A 186 -17.53 -0.74 9.31
N ASN A 187 -17.14 -0.47 8.05
CA ASN A 187 -17.97 -0.76 6.89
C ASN A 187 -17.99 -2.25 6.53
N ARG A 188 -19.06 -2.68 5.81
CA ARG A 188 -19.19 -4.05 5.33
C ARG A 188 -18.17 -4.34 4.23
N SER A 189 -17.61 -5.55 4.24
CA SER A 189 -16.63 -6.05 3.27
C SER A 189 -17.30 -6.62 2.03
N LYS A 190 -17.85 -5.74 1.18
CA LYS A 190 -18.59 -6.17 -0.02
C LYS A 190 -17.70 -6.80 -1.08
N SER A 191 -16.46 -6.31 -1.23
CA SER A 191 -15.49 -6.86 -2.20
C SER A 191 -15.03 -8.25 -1.79
N LEU A 192 -14.62 -8.44 -0.53
CA LEU A 192 -14.28 -9.77 0.01
C LEU A 192 -15.41 -10.77 -0.22
N ARG A 193 -16.65 -10.37 0.09
CA ARG A 193 -17.81 -11.24 -0.08
C ARG A 193 -17.99 -11.66 -1.54
N LYS A 194 -17.88 -10.71 -2.48
CA LYS A 194 -17.98 -11.01 -3.92
C LYS A 194 -16.87 -11.95 -4.41
N LEU A 195 -15.68 -11.88 -3.82
CA LEU A 195 -14.59 -12.78 -4.18
C LEU A 195 -14.80 -14.18 -3.61
N ILE A 196 -15.20 -14.29 -2.34
CA ILE A 196 -15.41 -15.58 -1.65
C ILE A 196 -16.61 -16.35 -2.24
N ASP A 197 -17.70 -15.66 -2.53
CA ASP A 197 -18.96 -16.27 -2.98
C ASP A 197 -18.98 -16.57 -4.49
N ASN A 198 -17.95 -16.20 -5.26
CA ASN A 198 -17.91 -16.38 -6.70
C ASN A 198 -17.06 -17.61 -7.07
N GLU A 199 -17.71 -18.64 -7.58
CA GLU A 199 -17.09 -19.89 -8.02
C GLU A 199 -16.00 -19.72 -9.09
N SER A 200 -16.00 -18.60 -9.84
CA SER A 200 -14.95 -18.28 -10.81
C SER A 200 -13.59 -18.00 -10.15
N TYR A 201 -13.55 -17.71 -8.85
CA TYR A 201 -12.33 -17.48 -8.09
C TYR A 201 -12.01 -18.70 -7.21
N SER A 202 -11.77 -19.85 -7.85
CA SER A 202 -11.67 -21.17 -7.20
C SER A 202 -10.59 -21.27 -6.11
N ASP A 203 -9.54 -20.46 -6.19
CA ASP A 203 -8.44 -20.42 -5.22
C ASP A 203 -8.79 -19.63 -3.94
N ILE A 204 -9.92 -18.90 -3.95
CA ILE A 204 -10.36 -18.06 -2.84
C ILE A 204 -11.46 -18.78 -2.07
N LYS A 205 -11.18 -19.17 -0.82
CA LYS A 205 -12.14 -19.84 0.07
C LYS A 205 -12.56 -18.95 1.24
N TRP A 206 -11.70 -18.02 1.61
CA TRP A 206 -11.87 -17.11 2.73
C TRP A 206 -11.04 -15.85 2.50
N GLY A 207 -11.21 -14.86 3.36
CA GLY A 207 -10.47 -13.62 3.26
C GLY A 207 -10.21 -12.96 4.61
N ILE A 208 -9.35 -11.98 4.62
CA ILE A 208 -8.94 -11.22 5.81
C ILE A 208 -9.47 -9.79 5.69
N LYS A 209 -10.03 -9.31 6.79
CA LYS A 209 -10.37 -7.90 7.00
C LYS A 209 -9.47 -7.33 8.09
N LEU A 210 -8.71 -6.29 7.76
CA LEU A 210 -7.95 -5.50 8.71
C LEU A 210 -8.74 -4.23 9.04
N ALA A 211 -9.06 -4.02 10.31
CA ALA A 211 -9.93 -2.92 10.73
C ALA A 211 -9.67 -2.52 12.19
N ASP A 212 -10.21 -1.37 12.58
CA ASP A 212 -10.32 -0.98 13.99
C ASP A 212 -11.45 -1.77 14.66
N SER A 213 -11.15 -3.02 15.01
CA SER A 213 -12.09 -3.97 15.63
C SER A 213 -11.34 -5.09 16.33
N ASN A 214 -12.04 -5.86 17.17
CA ASN A 214 -11.48 -7.08 17.75
C ASN A 214 -11.36 -8.21 16.70
N VAL A 215 -10.60 -9.24 17.07
CA VAL A 215 -10.53 -10.49 16.30
C VAL A 215 -11.92 -11.13 16.21
N GLY A 216 -12.28 -11.58 15.02
CA GLY A 216 -13.56 -12.24 14.77
C GLY A 216 -13.58 -13.02 13.48
N ILE A 217 -14.58 -13.89 13.35
CA ILE A 217 -14.82 -14.69 12.14
C ILE A 217 -16.30 -14.61 11.80
N GLU A 218 -16.61 -14.22 10.58
CA GLU A 218 -17.99 -14.20 10.09
C GLU A 218 -18.04 -14.61 8.63
N ASN A 219 -18.72 -15.73 8.32
CA ASN A 219 -18.96 -16.20 6.95
C ASN A 219 -17.69 -16.25 6.09
N GLY A 220 -16.60 -16.84 6.57
CA GLY A 220 -15.33 -16.95 5.84
C GLY A 220 -14.47 -15.68 5.84
N ILE A 221 -14.89 -14.61 6.49
CA ILE A 221 -14.10 -13.39 6.68
C ILE A 221 -13.51 -13.39 8.08
N TYR A 222 -12.20 -13.40 8.15
CA TYR A 222 -11.41 -13.32 9.39
C TYR A 222 -11.03 -11.86 9.62
N THR A 223 -11.53 -11.27 10.68
CA THR A 223 -11.25 -9.88 11.04
C THR A 223 -10.13 -9.83 12.06
N PHE A 224 -9.13 -8.99 11.79
CA PHE A 224 -8.03 -8.71 12.70
C PHE A 224 -7.85 -7.20 12.90
N PRO A 225 -7.48 -6.76 14.12
CA PRO A 225 -7.03 -5.38 14.32
C PRO A 225 -5.72 -5.13 13.56
N TYR A 226 -5.48 -3.88 13.17
CA TYR A 226 -4.29 -3.51 12.37
C TYR A 226 -2.97 -3.95 13.00
N PHE A 227 -2.83 -3.86 14.32
CA PHE A 227 -1.60 -4.24 15.01
C PHE A 227 -1.30 -5.75 14.91
N CYS A 228 -2.25 -6.57 14.47
CA CYS A 228 -2.00 -7.99 14.18
C CYS A 228 -1.39 -8.23 12.79
N THR A 229 -1.29 -7.20 11.94
CA THR A 229 -0.79 -7.36 10.57
C THR A 229 0.60 -8.00 10.53
N PHE A 230 1.48 -7.67 11.48
CA PHE A 230 2.83 -8.24 11.57
C PHE A 230 2.88 -9.74 11.93
N LEU A 231 1.76 -10.31 12.36
CA LEU A 231 1.63 -11.75 12.65
C LEU A 231 1.05 -12.55 11.47
N LEU A 232 0.55 -11.90 10.42
CA LEU A 232 -0.21 -12.58 9.36
C LEU A 232 0.62 -13.61 8.62
N LYS A 233 1.90 -13.40 8.37
CA LYS A 233 2.74 -14.42 7.73
C LYS A 233 2.81 -15.72 8.53
N ARG A 234 2.93 -15.61 9.85
CA ARG A 234 2.90 -16.77 10.74
C ARG A 234 1.54 -17.46 10.67
N TYR A 235 0.46 -16.70 10.79
CA TYR A 235 -0.90 -17.22 10.71
C TYR A 235 -1.19 -17.93 9.38
N LEU A 236 -0.76 -17.37 8.25
CA LEU A 236 -0.92 -17.95 6.92
C LEU A 236 -0.13 -19.26 6.72
N ARG A 237 0.96 -19.45 7.45
CA ARG A 237 1.76 -20.70 7.41
C ARG A 237 1.17 -21.83 8.23
N GLU A 238 0.39 -21.49 9.25
CA GLU A 238 -0.27 -22.43 10.15
C GLU A 238 -1.65 -22.87 9.60
N LYS A 239 -2.16 -22.20 8.55
CA LYS A 239 -3.36 -22.51 7.79
C LYS A 239 -3.05 -23.41 6.59
#